data_58fdbdf84c566e4e723e276dc98e7480
#
_entry.id   58fdbdf84c566e4e723e276dc98e7480
#
_cell.length_a   1.000
_cell.length_b   1.000
_cell.length_c   1.000
_cell.angle_alpha   90.00
_cell.angle_beta   90.00
_cell.angle_gamma   90.00
#
_symmetry.space_group_name_H-M   'P 1'
#
loop_
_entity.id
_entity.type
_entity.pdbx_description
1 polymer ?
#
loop_
_entity_poly.entity_id
_entity_poly.type
_entity_poly.pdbx_seq_one_letter_code
_entity_poly.pdbx_strand_id
1 'polypeptide(L)'
;MDNRTRIANWIESRNIQFFITGVIILNAITLGMETSDSIMDQFGGLLHFLDKAALSIFVIEILLKLYGRGFGFFKDGWNIFDFIVVAIAIIPASGPLAVLRSFRILRVLRLMSMVPQMRSVIQALITAIPGMFSIIGLITLIFYVSAVLSTNFYADTFNEWFGDIGASMYTLFQVMTLESWSMGIVRPIMDVHPEAWMFFVPFILVTSFAVINLFIGVIVDAMQGQHQKEAEVIEEAVHEDTATLRAEISALRGEIGELKELLKK
;
A
#
# COMPACT_ATOMS: atom_id res chain seq x y z
N MET A 1 24.62 -26.32 9.06
CA MET A 1 23.43 -25.44 8.89
C MET A 1 22.43 -25.85 9.96
N ASP A 2 21.99 -24.91 10.74
CA ASP A 2 20.98 -25.16 11.81
C ASP A 2 19.66 -25.60 11.16
N ASN A 3 18.93 -26.51 11.82
CA ASN A 3 17.63 -27.00 11.33
C ASN A 3 16.63 -25.87 11.05
N ARG A 4 16.73 -24.76 11.79
CA ARG A 4 15.92 -23.56 11.58
C ARG A 4 16.15 -22.91 10.22
N THR A 5 17.40 -22.72 9.82
CA THR A 5 17.77 -22.15 8.51
C THR A 5 17.36 -23.06 7.36
N ARG A 6 17.41 -24.35 7.53
CA ARG A 6 16.94 -25.32 6.51
C ARG A 6 15.43 -25.19 6.29
N ILE A 7 14.64 -25.09 7.35
CA ILE A 7 13.19 -24.95 7.28
C ILE A 7 12.81 -23.59 6.66
N ALA A 8 13.49 -22.50 7.07
CA ALA A 8 13.27 -21.19 6.49
C ALA A 8 13.52 -21.19 4.97
N ASN A 9 14.66 -21.72 4.53
CA ASN A 9 15.01 -21.79 3.11
C ASN A 9 14.06 -22.71 2.32
N TRP A 10 13.57 -23.80 2.95
CA TRP A 10 12.63 -24.70 2.30
C TRP A 10 11.27 -24.04 2.08
N ILE A 11 10.70 -23.38 3.10
CA ILE A 11 9.39 -22.72 3.00
C ILE A 11 9.42 -21.52 2.04
N GLU A 12 10.58 -20.87 1.87
CA GLU A 12 10.81 -19.77 0.96
C GLU A 12 11.25 -20.22 -0.43
N SER A 13 11.40 -21.52 -0.66
CA SER A 13 11.76 -22.04 -1.97
C SER A 13 10.69 -21.71 -3.03
N ARG A 14 11.11 -21.47 -4.26
CA ARG A 14 10.24 -21.09 -5.37
C ARG A 14 9.04 -22.03 -5.54
N ASN A 15 9.25 -23.33 -5.41
CA ASN A 15 8.21 -24.33 -5.60
C ASN A 15 7.13 -24.26 -4.52
N ILE A 16 7.52 -24.07 -3.25
CA ILE A 16 6.59 -23.92 -2.13
C ILE A 16 5.80 -22.62 -2.27
N GLN A 17 6.47 -21.53 -2.63
CA GLN A 17 5.80 -20.24 -2.82
C GLN A 17 4.80 -20.29 -4.00
N PHE A 18 5.10 -20.99 -5.09
CA PHE A 18 4.14 -21.23 -6.18
C PHE A 18 2.95 -22.08 -5.71
N PHE A 19 3.19 -23.12 -4.92
CA PHE A 19 2.11 -23.94 -4.36
C PHE A 19 1.20 -23.10 -3.46
N ILE A 20 1.75 -22.30 -2.54
CA ILE A 20 0.99 -21.43 -1.64
C ILE A 20 0.19 -20.38 -2.44
N THR A 21 0.80 -19.79 -3.47
CA THR A 21 0.10 -18.87 -4.39
C THR A 21 -1.08 -19.55 -5.06
N GLY A 22 -0.91 -20.79 -5.53
CA GLY A 22 -2.01 -21.58 -6.09
C GLY A 22 -3.14 -21.84 -5.09
N VAL A 23 -2.81 -22.13 -3.84
CA VAL A 23 -3.79 -22.31 -2.77
C VAL A 23 -4.53 -20.99 -2.47
N ILE A 24 -3.85 -19.85 -2.47
CA ILE A 24 -4.48 -18.53 -2.29
C ILE A 24 -5.48 -18.25 -3.42
N ILE A 25 -5.09 -18.50 -4.68
CA ILE A 25 -5.98 -18.30 -5.83
C ILE A 25 -7.19 -19.22 -5.76
N LEU A 26 -6.98 -20.50 -5.46
CA LEU A 26 -8.08 -21.45 -5.29
C LEU A 26 -9.02 -21.00 -4.17
N ASN A 27 -8.48 -20.59 -3.02
CA ASN A 27 -9.29 -20.10 -1.91
C ASN A 27 -10.03 -18.78 -2.24
N ALA A 28 -9.44 -17.91 -3.06
CA ALA A 28 -10.13 -16.71 -3.57
C ALA A 28 -11.37 -17.09 -4.41
N ILE A 29 -11.22 -18.09 -5.28
CA ILE A 29 -12.31 -18.60 -6.11
C ILE A 29 -13.40 -19.24 -5.22
N THR A 30 -13.02 -20.09 -4.27
CA THR A 30 -14.00 -20.74 -3.37
C THR A 30 -14.76 -19.73 -2.53
N LEU A 31 -14.11 -18.69 -1.99
CA LEU A 31 -14.78 -17.61 -1.27
C LEU A 31 -15.74 -16.81 -2.17
N GLY A 32 -15.37 -16.59 -3.44
CA GLY A 32 -16.27 -16.00 -4.42
C GLY A 32 -17.50 -16.89 -4.70
N MET A 33 -17.30 -18.21 -4.78
CA MET A 33 -18.41 -19.15 -4.96
C MET A 33 -19.35 -19.23 -3.75
N GLU A 34 -18.83 -19.03 -2.53
CA GLU A 34 -19.62 -18.99 -1.30
C GLU A 34 -20.63 -17.82 -1.24
N THR A 35 -20.49 -16.81 -2.09
CA THR A 35 -21.45 -15.70 -2.16
C THR A 35 -22.73 -16.04 -2.92
N SER A 36 -22.77 -17.18 -3.61
CA SER A 36 -23.93 -17.63 -4.37
C SER A 36 -24.71 -18.71 -3.61
N ASP A 37 -25.93 -18.41 -3.21
CA ASP A 37 -26.82 -19.35 -2.50
C ASP A 37 -27.00 -20.65 -3.29
N SER A 38 -27.20 -20.57 -4.60
CA SER A 38 -27.39 -21.75 -5.48
C SER A 38 -26.17 -22.70 -5.48
N ILE A 39 -24.95 -22.15 -5.42
CA ILE A 39 -23.72 -22.96 -5.35
C ILE A 39 -23.54 -23.52 -3.94
N MET A 40 -23.87 -22.75 -2.93
CA MET A 40 -23.80 -23.18 -1.54
C MET A 40 -24.77 -24.33 -1.24
N ASP A 41 -25.97 -24.33 -1.81
CA ASP A 41 -26.94 -25.41 -1.67
C ASP A 41 -26.42 -26.75 -2.24
N GLN A 42 -25.64 -26.70 -3.33
CA GLN A 42 -25.12 -27.90 -3.99
C GLN A 42 -23.74 -28.33 -3.47
N PHE A 43 -22.84 -27.40 -3.23
CA PHE A 43 -21.43 -27.64 -2.97
C PHE A 43 -20.93 -27.07 -1.65
N GLY A 44 -21.80 -26.52 -0.77
CA GLY A 44 -21.40 -25.82 0.44
C GLY A 44 -20.48 -26.64 1.36
N GLY A 45 -20.73 -27.95 1.49
CA GLY A 45 -19.86 -28.84 2.27
C GLY A 45 -18.42 -28.93 1.72
N LEU A 46 -18.27 -29.01 0.39
CA LEU A 46 -16.98 -29.05 -0.28
C LEU A 46 -16.27 -27.68 -0.17
N LEU A 47 -16.97 -26.59 -0.37
CA LEU A 47 -16.41 -25.23 -0.28
C LEU A 47 -15.88 -24.95 1.13
N HIS A 48 -16.65 -25.25 2.15
CA HIS A 48 -16.22 -25.13 3.55
C HIS A 48 -15.03 -26.03 3.90
N PHE A 49 -14.96 -27.24 3.32
CA PHE A 49 -13.81 -28.13 3.50
C PHE A 49 -12.55 -27.51 2.85
N LEU A 50 -12.66 -27.02 1.60
CA LEU A 50 -11.54 -26.38 0.90
C LEU A 50 -11.07 -25.11 1.61
N ASP A 51 -12.00 -24.30 2.13
CA ASP A 51 -11.68 -23.11 2.91
C ASP A 51 -10.89 -23.46 4.19
N LYS A 52 -11.33 -24.45 4.96
CA LYS A 52 -10.63 -24.92 6.15
C LYS A 52 -9.26 -25.53 5.82
N ALA A 53 -9.15 -26.27 4.73
CA ALA A 53 -7.89 -26.85 4.27
C ALA A 53 -6.89 -25.76 3.88
N ALA A 54 -7.33 -24.75 3.10
CA ALA A 54 -6.51 -23.60 2.74
C ALA A 54 -6.04 -22.83 3.98
N LEU A 55 -6.94 -22.54 4.92
CA LEU A 55 -6.58 -21.86 6.17
C LEU A 55 -5.54 -22.66 6.97
N SER A 56 -5.70 -23.97 7.06
CA SER A 56 -4.73 -24.85 7.75
C SER A 56 -3.34 -24.77 7.11
N ILE A 57 -3.26 -24.77 5.78
CA ILE A 57 -2.00 -24.61 5.04
C ILE A 57 -1.35 -23.26 5.37
N PHE A 58 -2.13 -22.19 5.39
CA PHE A 58 -1.64 -20.84 5.72
C PHE A 58 -1.13 -20.73 7.14
N VAL A 59 -1.81 -21.34 8.10
CA VAL A 59 -1.38 -21.39 9.51
C VAL A 59 -0.05 -22.14 9.63
N ILE A 60 0.05 -23.30 8.99
CA ILE A 60 1.28 -24.10 9.01
C ILE A 60 2.44 -23.32 8.38
N GLU A 61 2.20 -22.64 7.25
CA GLU A 61 3.21 -21.80 6.61
C GLU A 61 3.73 -20.70 7.55
N ILE A 62 2.83 -19.94 8.19
CA ILE A 62 3.19 -18.88 9.12
C ILE A 62 3.98 -19.42 10.31
N LEU A 63 3.54 -20.56 10.88
CA LEU A 63 4.25 -21.20 11.99
C LEU A 63 5.65 -21.67 11.60
N LEU A 64 5.82 -22.24 10.39
CA LEU A 64 7.13 -22.65 9.88
C LEU A 64 8.04 -21.45 9.62
N LYS A 65 7.51 -20.35 9.06
CA LYS A 65 8.25 -19.10 8.88
C LYS A 65 8.68 -18.51 10.23
N LEU A 66 7.77 -18.51 11.21
CA LEU A 66 8.05 -18.02 12.57
C LEU A 66 9.11 -18.87 13.28
N TYR A 67 9.02 -20.19 13.17
CA TYR A 67 10.01 -21.09 13.72
C TYR A 67 11.39 -20.91 13.08
N GLY A 68 11.44 -20.80 11.74
CA GLY A 68 12.69 -20.69 10.98
C GLY A 68 13.39 -19.35 11.19
N ARG A 69 12.65 -18.24 11.16
CA ARG A 69 13.19 -16.86 11.29
C ARG A 69 13.20 -16.33 12.73
N GLY A 70 12.46 -16.96 13.65
CA GLY A 70 12.31 -16.49 15.02
C GLY A 70 11.81 -15.04 15.08
N PHE A 71 12.38 -14.20 15.95
CA PHE A 71 12.04 -12.78 16.05
C PHE A 71 12.36 -11.96 14.78
N GLY A 72 13.23 -12.47 13.91
CA GLY A 72 13.51 -11.85 12.60
C GLY A 72 12.28 -11.84 11.66
N PHE A 73 11.30 -12.70 11.90
CA PHE A 73 10.03 -12.73 11.17
C PHE A 73 9.30 -11.37 11.23
N PHE A 74 9.29 -10.72 12.39
CA PHE A 74 8.60 -9.44 12.60
C PHE A 74 9.39 -8.22 12.12
N LYS A 75 10.59 -8.41 11.56
CA LYS A 75 11.34 -7.31 10.92
C LYS A 75 10.91 -7.07 9.47
N ASP A 76 10.24 -8.01 8.84
CA ASP A 76 9.73 -7.89 7.48
C ASP A 76 8.23 -7.53 7.53
N GLY A 77 7.87 -6.35 7.04
CA GLY A 77 6.48 -5.87 7.00
C GLY A 77 5.52 -6.79 6.24
N TRP A 78 6.00 -7.52 5.21
CA TRP A 78 5.19 -8.48 4.47
C TRP A 78 4.83 -9.72 5.30
N ASN A 79 5.76 -10.18 6.13
CA ASN A 79 5.48 -11.28 7.04
C ASN A 79 4.48 -10.87 8.14
N ILE A 80 4.57 -9.63 8.64
CA ILE A 80 3.60 -9.07 9.60
C ILE A 80 2.22 -8.99 8.95
N PHE A 81 2.14 -8.50 7.72
CA PHE A 81 0.90 -8.42 6.95
C PHE A 81 0.26 -9.80 6.80
N ASP A 82 1.01 -10.80 6.32
CA ASP A 82 0.55 -12.18 6.20
C ASP A 82 0.06 -12.75 7.53
N PHE A 83 0.79 -12.49 8.61
CA PHE A 83 0.42 -12.93 9.96
C PHE A 83 -0.91 -12.32 10.41
N ILE A 84 -1.10 -11.01 10.26
CA ILE A 84 -2.33 -10.31 10.66
C ILE A 84 -3.54 -10.86 9.90
N VAL A 85 -3.41 -11.02 8.59
CA VAL A 85 -4.49 -11.50 7.73
C VAL A 85 -4.91 -12.93 8.07
N VAL A 86 -3.95 -13.82 8.36
CA VAL A 86 -4.24 -15.18 8.80
C VAL A 86 -4.80 -15.21 10.22
N ALA A 87 -4.27 -14.38 11.12
CA ALA A 87 -4.77 -14.28 12.49
C ALA A 87 -6.25 -13.86 12.54
N ILE A 88 -6.65 -12.85 11.75
CA ILE A 88 -8.06 -12.42 11.62
C ILE A 88 -8.93 -13.57 11.14
N ALA A 89 -8.43 -14.39 10.20
CA ALA A 89 -9.20 -15.53 9.66
C ALA A 89 -9.41 -16.67 10.66
N ILE A 90 -8.56 -16.80 11.69
CA ILE A 90 -8.65 -17.83 12.74
C ILE A 90 -9.65 -17.42 13.82
N ILE A 91 -9.83 -16.12 14.09
CA ILE A 91 -10.69 -15.66 15.19
C ILE A 91 -12.13 -16.17 15.01
N PRO A 92 -12.69 -16.85 16.03
CA PRO A 92 -14.07 -17.29 15.96
C PRO A 92 -15.02 -16.08 15.91
N ALA A 93 -15.74 -15.93 14.81
CA ALA A 93 -16.66 -14.83 14.60
C ALA A 93 -18.00 -15.12 15.30
N SER A 94 -18.07 -14.90 16.62
CA SER A 94 -19.27 -15.07 17.44
C SER A 94 -19.61 -13.77 18.20
N GLY A 95 -20.90 -13.54 18.39
CA GLY A 95 -21.37 -12.34 19.10
C GLY A 95 -20.94 -11.02 18.45
N PRO A 96 -20.39 -10.06 19.23
CA PRO A 96 -19.99 -8.73 18.72
C PRO A 96 -18.91 -8.80 17.61
N LEU A 97 -18.19 -9.90 17.53
CA LEU A 97 -17.12 -10.13 16.54
C LEU A 97 -17.63 -10.77 15.24
N ALA A 98 -18.95 -10.87 15.05
CA ALA A 98 -19.54 -11.44 13.81
C ALA A 98 -19.05 -10.75 12.53
N VAL A 99 -18.73 -9.43 12.61
CA VAL A 99 -18.14 -8.65 11.50
C VAL A 99 -16.81 -9.24 11.03
N LEU A 100 -16.02 -9.86 11.92
CA LEU A 100 -14.75 -10.50 11.52
C LEU A 100 -14.93 -11.66 10.55
N ARG A 101 -16.15 -12.22 10.45
CA ARG A 101 -16.48 -13.23 9.44
C ARG A 101 -16.31 -12.66 8.03
N SER A 102 -16.76 -11.43 7.80
CA SER A 102 -16.61 -10.76 6.51
C SER A 102 -15.14 -10.48 6.17
N PHE A 103 -14.31 -10.22 7.17
CA PHE A 103 -12.88 -9.95 6.96
C PHE A 103 -12.04 -11.19 6.61
N ARG A 104 -12.63 -12.40 6.63
CA ARG A 104 -11.94 -13.59 6.11
C ARG A 104 -11.51 -13.45 4.65
N ILE A 105 -12.24 -12.64 3.85
CA ILE A 105 -11.89 -12.34 2.46
C ILE A 105 -10.50 -11.67 2.35
N LEU A 106 -10.06 -10.94 3.39
CA LEU A 106 -8.76 -10.26 3.38
C LEU A 106 -7.57 -11.21 3.19
N ARG A 107 -7.74 -12.52 3.48
CA ARG A 107 -6.68 -13.51 3.23
C ARG A 107 -6.27 -13.61 1.76
N VAL A 108 -7.16 -13.22 0.82
CA VAL A 108 -6.86 -13.14 -0.61
C VAL A 108 -5.80 -12.06 -0.89
N LEU A 109 -5.76 -11.01 -0.06
CA LEU A 109 -4.76 -9.94 -0.18
C LEU A 109 -3.32 -10.45 0.03
N ARG A 110 -3.12 -11.65 0.58
CA ARG A 110 -1.82 -12.30 0.63
C ARG A 110 -1.19 -12.51 -0.75
N LEU A 111 -2.00 -12.50 -1.81
CA LEU A 111 -1.48 -12.51 -3.18
C LEU A 111 -0.54 -11.32 -3.43
N MET A 112 -0.78 -10.18 -2.77
CA MET A 112 0.05 -8.98 -2.87
C MET A 112 1.45 -9.18 -2.28
N SER A 113 1.59 -10.00 -1.24
CA SER A 113 2.88 -10.36 -0.63
C SER A 113 3.62 -11.45 -1.41
N MET A 114 2.90 -12.30 -2.14
CA MET A 114 3.47 -13.44 -2.86
C MET A 114 3.93 -13.09 -4.28
N VAL A 115 3.28 -12.14 -4.95
CA VAL A 115 3.60 -11.74 -6.33
C VAL A 115 4.60 -10.58 -6.33
N PRO A 116 5.85 -10.78 -6.84
CA PRO A 116 6.90 -9.76 -6.76
C PRO A 116 6.52 -8.42 -7.40
N GLN A 117 5.80 -8.44 -8.52
CA GLN A 117 5.34 -7.23 -9.20
C GLN A 117 4.35 -6.43 -8.35
N MET A 118 3.39 -7.11 -7.69
CA MET A 118 2.44 -6.46 -6.77
C MET A 118 3.15 -5.88 -5.55
N ARG A 119 4.10 -6.65 -4.99
CA ARG A 119 4.94 -6.20 -3.87
C ARG A 119 5.70 -4.91 -4.22
N SER A 120 6.32 -4.83 -5.40
CA SER A 120 7.08 -3.65 -5.81
C SER A 120 6.18 -2.41 -5.99
N VAL A 121 4.99 -2.58 -6.56
CA VAL A 121 4.01 -1.47 -6.72
C VAL A 121 3.57 -0.94 -5.36
N ILE A 122 3.21 -1.83 -4.43
CA ILE A 122 2.78 -1.43 -3.09
C ILE A 122 3.93 -0.77 -2.33
N GLN A 123 5.15 -1.32 -2.44
CA GLN A 123 6.33 -0.74 -1.81
C GLN A 123 6.58 0.68 -2.33
N ALA A 124 6.46 0.91 -3.64
CA ALA A 124 6.58 2.24 -4.23
C ALA A 124 5.54 3.21 -3.68
N LEU A 125 4.27 2.77 -3.58
CA LEU A 125 3.20 3.58 -2.98
C LEU A 125 3.49 3.94 -1.52
N ILE A 126 3.90 2.96 -0.69
CA ILE A 126 4.21 3.18 0.73
C ILE A 126 5.41 4.12 0.87
N THR A 127 6.41 4.00 0.00
CA THR A 127 7.61 4.85 0.03
C THR A 127 7.30 6.31 -0.34
N ALA A 128 6.27 6.55 -1.16
CA ALA A 128 5.84 7.90 -1.52
C ALA A 128 5.07 8.63 -0.38
N ILE A 129 4.43 7.89 0.54
CA ILE A 129 3.60 8.46 1.61
C ILE A 129 4.35 9.49 2.48
N PRO A 130 5.62 9.28 2.94
CA PRO A 130 6.32 10.24 3.79
C PRO A 130 6.43 11.63 3.18
N GLY A 131 6.68 11.73 1.87
CA GLY A 131 6.73 13.02 1.16
C GLY A 131 5.39 13.77 1.14
N MET A 132 4.28 13.07 1.33
CA MET A 132 2.93 13.60 1.26
C MET A 132 2.39 14.09 2.63
N PHE A 133 3.04 13.77 3.74
CA PHE A 133 2.51 14.06 5.09
C PHE A 133 2.13 15.54 5.30
N SER A 134 2.94 16.47 4.79
CA SER A 134 2.66 17.90 4.91
C SER A 134 1.38 18.31 4.21
N ILE A 135 1.14 17.77 3.01
CA ILE A 135 -0.07 18.07 2.22
C ILE A 135 -1.30 17.41 2.87
N ILE A 136 -1.17 16.15 3.31
CA ILE A 136 -2.25 15.44 4.02
C ILE A 136 -2.60 16.19 5.32
N GLY A 137 -1.61 16.64 6.08
CA GLY A 137 -1.82 17.44 7.28
C GLY A 137 -2.55 18.75 7.00
N LEU A 138 -2.18 19.45 5.93
CA LEU A 138 -2.85 20.67 5.49
C LEU A 138 -4.32 20.39 5.10
N ILE A 139 -4.56 19.36 4.29
CA ILE A 139 -5.93 18.97 3.90
C ILE A 139 -6.76 18.62 5.13
N THR A 140 -6.21 17.85 6.06
CA THR A 140 -6.89 17.47 7.30
C THR A 140 -7.27 18.71 8.14
N LEU A 141 -6.37 19.68 8.22
CA LEU A 141 -6.64 20.94 8.93
C LEU A 141 -7.76 21.75 8.24
N ILE A 142 -7.73 21.86 6.92
CA ILE A 142 -8.77 22.55 6.14
C ILE A 142 -10.12 21.85 6.38
N PHE A 143 -10.16 20.53 6.32
CA PHE A 143 -11.38 19.75 6.58
C PHE A 143 -11.90 19.97 8.01
N TYR A 144 -11.04 19.92 9.00
CA TYR A 144 -11.44 20.14 10.39
C TYR A 144 -12.04 21.53 10.60
N VAL A 145 -11.36 22.57 10.14
CA VAL A 145 -11.85 23.96 10.25
C VAL A 145 -13.18 24.12 9.51
N SER A 146 -13.26 23.58 8.29
CA SER A 146 -14.50 23.64 7.49
C SER A 146 -15.64 22.85 8.12
N ALA A 147 -15.35 21.69 8.75
CA ALA A 147 -16.35 20.91 9.47
C ALA A 147 -16.90 21.68 10.68
N VAL A 148 -16.03 22.30 11.47
CA VAL A 148 -16.46 23.14 12.60
C VAL A 148 -17.33 24.29 12.11
N LEU A 149 -16.95 24.97 11.02
CA LEU A 149 -17.74 26.08 10.46
C LEU A 149 -19.09 25.59 9.93
N SER A 150 -19.12 24.52 9.15
CA SER A 150 -20.36 24.01 8.58
C SER A 150 -21.33 23.46 9.63
N THR A 151 -20.79 22.82 10.69
CA THR A 151 -21.60 22.42 11.86
C THR A 151 -22.25 23.66 12.51
N ASN A 152 -21.46 24.71 12.76
CA ASN A 152 -22.01 25.93 13.37
C ASN A 152 -23.02 26.68 12.48
N PHE A 153 -22.88 26.63 11.17
CA PHE A 153 -23.75 27.35 10.25
C PHE A 153 -25.04 26.59 9.92
N TYR A 154 -24.97 25.26 9.83
CA TYR A 154 -26.02 24.47 9.19
C TYR A 154 -26.60 23.36 10.05
N ALA A 155 -26.08 23.08 11.28
CA ALA A 155 -26.54 21.99 12.12
C ALA A 155 -28.03 22.08 12.45
N ASP A 156 -28.53 23.28 12.76
CA ASP A 156 -29.92 23.50 13.15
C ASP A 156 -30.94 23.21 12.04
N THR A 157 -30.54 23.42 10.79
CA THR A 157 -31.42 23.28 9.60
C THR A 157 -31.18 21.98 8.84
N PHE A 158 -29.94 21.48 8.83
CA PHE A 158 -29.49 20.30 8.11
C PHE A 158 -28.76 19.34 9.02
N ASN A 159 -29.40 18.94 10.11
CA ASN A 159 -28.83 18.10 11.16
C ASN A 159 -28.28 16.76 10.64
N GLU A 160 -28.92 16.14 9.63
CA GLU A 160 -28.46 14.89 9.02
C GLU A 160 -27.05 15.05 8.40
N TRP A 161 -26.73 16.19 7.83
CA TRP A 161 -25.47 16.42 7.11
C TRP A 161 -24.42 17.14 7.96
N PHE A 162 -24.86 17.99 8.92
CA PHE A 162 -23.97 18.88 9.68
C PHE A 162 -24.25 18.89 11.18
N GLY A 163 -25.01 17.92 11.70
CA GLY A 163 -25.41 17.88 13.12
C GLY A 163 -24.26 17.71 14.09
N ASP A 164 -23.17 17.13 13.64
CA ASP A 164 -21.91 17.05 14.39
C ASP A 164 -20.70 17.14 13.45
N ILE A 165 -19.48 17.18 14.04
CA ILE A 165 -18.24 17.29 13.26
C ILE A 165 -18.05 16.07 12.36
N GLY A 166 -18.43 14.86 12.79
CA GLY A 166 -18.27 13.64 11.99
C GLY A 166 -19.15 13.64 10.76
N ALA A 167 -20.45 13.98 10.91
CA ALA A 167 -21.39 14.15 9.82
C ALA A 167 -20.91 15.24 8.83
N SER A 168 -20.46 16.38 9.38
CA SER A 168 -19.91 17.48 8.59
C SER A 168 -18.66 17.06 7.80
N MET A 169 -17.73 16.35 8.40
CA MET A 169 -16.53 15.84 7.70
C MET A 169 -16.91 14.88 6.57
N TYR A 170 -17.88 13.99 6.79
CA TYR A 170 -18.35 13.07 5.76
C TYR A 170 -19.01 13.82 4.60
N THR A 171 -19.90 14.77 4.90
CA THR A 171 -20.56 15.60 3.88
C THR A 171 -19.56 16.44 3.11
N LEU A 172 -18.58 17.05 3.79
CA LEU A 172 -17.52 17.82 3.13
C LEU A 172 -16.60 16.91 2.29
N PHE A 173 -16.36 15.67 2.70
CA PHE A 173 -15.65 14.70 1.86
C PHE A 173 -16.42 14.43 0.57
N GLN A 174 -17.75 14.22 0.63
CA GLN A 174 -18.60 14.08 -0.53
C GLN A 174 -18.53 15.30 -1.44
N VAL A 175 -18.63 16.51 -0.86
CA VAL A 175 -18.49 17.78 -1.62
C VAL A 175 -17.13 17.89 -2.29
N MET A 176 -16.02 17.54 -1.61
CA MET A 176 -14.67 17.56 -2.17
C MET A 176 -14.52 16.59 -3.35
N THR A 177 -15.13 15.41 -3.29
CA THR A 177 -15.12 14.44 -4.40
C THR A 177 -16.03 14.83 -5.55
N LEU A 178 -16.72 15.98 -5.44
CA LEU A 178 -17.69 16.51 -6.40
C LEU A 178 -18.92 15.60 -6.62
N GLU A 179 -19.13 14.64 -5.73
CA GLU A 179 -20.26 13.74 -5.79
C GLU A 179 -21.52 14.48 -5.35
N SER A 180 -22.45 14.71 -6.30
CA SER A 180 -23.74 15.39 -6.09
C SER A 180 -23.66 16.72 -5.31
N TRP A 181 -22.49 17.36 -5.27
CA TRP A 181 -22.22 18.52 -4.41
C TRP A 181 -23.22 19.67 -4.65
N SER A 182 -23.54 19.97 -5.92
CA SER A 182 -24.39 21.10 -6.25
C SER A 182 -25.87 20.78 -5.99
N MET A 183 -26.38 19.74 -6.67
CA MET A 183 -27.82 19.46 -6.64
C MET A 183 -28.24 18.73 -5.36
N GLY A 184 -27.37 17.87 -4.83
CA GLY A 184 -27.69 17.05 -3.65
C GLY A 184 -27.44 17.77 -2.33
N ILE A 185 -26.51 18.72 -2.26
CA ILE A 185 -26.08 19.32 -1.00
C ILE A 185 -26.22 20.85 -1.04
N VAL A 186 -25.47 21.54 -1.91
CA VAL A 186 -25.33 22.99 -1.81
C VAL A 186 -26.61 23.74 -2.21
N ARG A 187 -27.32 23.32 -3.25
CA ARG A 187 -28.58 23.98 -3.66
C ARG A 187 -29.69 23.83 -2.61
N PRO A 188 -29.97 22.65 -2.05
CA PRO A 188 -30.89 22.52 -0.93
C PRO A 188 -30.54 23.42 0.27
N ILE A 189 -29.23 23.59 0.56
CA ILE A 189 -28.80 24.52 1.63
C ILE A 189 -29.07 25.95 1.22
N MET A 190 -28.78 26.35 -0.03
CA MET A 190 -29.01 27.68 -0.55
C MET A 190 -30.51 28.07 -0.59
N ASP A 191 -31.42 27.11 -0.64
CA ASP A 191 -32.87 27.41 -0.55
C ASP A 191 -33.24 27.97 0.83
N VAL A 192 -32.48 27.69 1.87
CA VAL A 192 -32.66 28.18 3.24
C VAL A 192 -31.60 29.24 3.61
N HIS A 193 -30.36 29.05 3.15
CA HIS A 193 -29.20 29.90 3.39
C HIS A 193 -28.61 30.36 2.05
N PRO A 194 -29.15 31.39 1.39
CA PRO A 194 -28.74 31.80 0.04
C PRO A 194 -27.25 32.10 -0.10
N GLU A 195 -26.57 32.50 0.98
CA GLU A 195 -25.14 32.79 1.04
C GLU A 195 -24.24 31.55 1.14
N ALA A 196 -24.78 30.35 1.26
CA ALA A 196 -24.01 29.12 1.48
C ALA A 196 -22.94 28.86 0.40
N TRP A 197 -23.17 29.32 -0.85
CA TRP A 197 -22.18 29.22 -1.92
C TRP A 197 -20.85 29.90 -1.56
N MET A 198 -20.87 30.97 -0.74
CA MET A 198 -19.66 31.66 -0.27
C MET A 198 -18.76 30.79 0.60
N PHE A 199 -19.31 29.76 1.21
CA PHE A 199 -18.56 28.75 1.96
C PHE A 199 -18.14 27.59 1.05
N PHE A 200 -19.09 27.00 0.32
CA PHE A 200 -18.83 25.76 -0.42
C PHE A 200 -17.95 25.95 -1.65
N VAL A 201 -18.10 27.06 -2.40
CA VAL A 201 -17.28 27.28 -3.60
C VAL A 201 -15.79 27.48 -3.25
N PRO A 202 -15.41 28.35 -2.29
CA PRO A 202 -14.02 28.41 -1.83
C PRO A 202 -13.50 27.09 -1.27
N PHE A 203 -14.31 26.36 -0.50
CA PHE A 203 -13.92 25.05 0.02
C PHE A 203 -13.56 24.08 -1.12
N ILE A 204 -14.42 23.97 -2.14
CA ILE A 204 -14.16 23.11 -3.32
C ILE A 204 -12.88 23.56 -4.04
N LEU A 205 -12.70 24.84 -4.29
CA LEU A 205 -11.51 25.34 -4.99
C LEU A 205 -10.23 25.02 -4.21
N VAL A 206 -10.20 25.27 -2.92
CA VAL A 206 -9.03 25.02 -2.07
C VAL A 206 -8.73 23.53 -1.97
N THR A 207 -9.74 22.70 -1.72
CA THR A 207 -9.55 21.26 -1.58
C THR A 207 -9.18 20.59 -2.90
N SER A 208 -9.81 20.98 -4.01
CA SER A 208 -9.45 20.50 -5.36
C SER A 208 -8.00 20.85 -5.71
N PHE A 209 -7.58 22.08 -5.42
CA PHE A 209 -6.20 22.50 -5.64
C PHE A 209 -5.21 21.71 -4.76
N ALA A 210 -5.56 21.48 -3.49
CA ALA A 210 -4.73 20.69 -2.58
C ALA A 210 -4.60 19.23 -3.05
N VAL A 211 -5.69 18.61 -3.53
CA VAL A 211 -5.68 17.24 -4.08
C VAL A 211 -4.86 17.14 -5.36
N ILE A 212 -4.99 18.13 -6.28
CA ILE A 212 -4.16 18.15 -7.49
C ILE A 212 -2.69 18.27 -7.13
N ASN A 213 -2.32 19.12 -6.18
CA ASN A 213 -0.95 19.26 -5.71
C ASN A 213 -0.43 17.98 -5.05
N LEU A 214 -1.29 17.23 -4.37
CA LEU A 214 -0.96 15.91 -3.84
C LEU A 214 -0.58 14.94 -4.97
N PHE A 215 -1.37 14.86 -6.04
CA PHE A 215 -1.07 14.02 -7.21
C PHE A 215 0.24 14.44 -7.89
N ILE A 216 0.45 15.75 -8.09
CA ILE A 216 1.69 16.27 -8.67
C ILE A 216 2.88 15.89 -7.78
N GLY A 217 2.76 16.02 -6.47
CA GLY A 217 3.79 15.64 -5.50
C GLY A 217 4.18 14.15 -5.63
N VAL A 218 3.19 13.25 -5.74
CA VAL A 218 3.45 11.81 -5.95
C VAL A 218 4.18 11.54 -7.26
N ILE A 219 3.76 12.21 -8.35
CA ILE A 219 4.39 12.02 -9.67
C ILE A 219 5.83 12.52 -9.63
N VAL A 220 6.08 13.68 -9.06
CA VAL A 220 7.42 14.27 -8.95
C VAL A 220 8.34 13.39 -8.08
N ASP A 221 7.85 12.90 -6.95
CA ASP A 221 8.63 12.01 -6.06
C ASP A 221 8.98 10.69 -6.77
N ALA A 222 8.01 10.11 -7.48
CA ALA A 222 8.24 8.91 -8.28
C ALA A 222 9.28 9.11 -9.39
N MET A 223 9.26 10.27 -10.06
CA MET A 223 10.25 10.62 -11.09
C MET A 223 11.64 10.86 -10.50
N GLN A 224 11.72 11.55 -9.36
CA GLN A 224 12.99 11.79 -8.67
C GLN A 224 13.65 10.49 -8.21
N GLY A 225 12.86 9.53 -7.71
CA GLY A 225 13.35 8.20 -7.34
C GLY A 225 13.93 7.41 -8.52
N GLN A 226 13.41 7.59 -9.74
CA GLN A 226 13.99 7.01 -10.95
C GLN A 226 15.30 7.71 -11.35
N HIS A 227 15.32 9.03 -11.36
CA HIS A 227 16.52 9.79 -11.69
C HIS A 227 17.69 9.55 -10.71
N GLN A 228 17.39 9.36 -9.43
CA GLN A 228 18.41 9.00 -8.46
C GLN A 228 19.06 7.65 -8.77
N LYS A 229 18.26 6.63 -9.09
CA LYS A 229 18.78 5.31 -9.47
C LYS A 229 19.59 5.35 -10.76
N GLU A 230 19.16 6.11 -11.77
CA GLU A 230 19.90 6.32 -13.00
C GLU A 230 21.22 7.04 -12.74
N ALA A 231 21.22 8.06 -11.87
CA ALA A 231 22.42 8.79 -11.47
C ALA A 231 23.40 7.88 -10.74
N GLU A 232 22.95 7.04 -9.81
CA GLU A 232 23.80 6.06 -9.09
C GLU A 232 24.45 5.06 -10.06
N VAL A 233 23.70 4.53 -11.03
CA VAL A 233 24.23 3.61 -12.05
C VAL A 233 25.27 4.30 -12.95
N ILE A 234 25.03 5.55 -13.34
CA ILE A 234 25.96 6.33 -14.15
C ILE A 234 27.24 6.64 -13.32
N GLU A 235 27.11 7.01 -12.05
CA GLU A 235 28.22 7.31 -11.17
C GLU A 235 29.09 6.06 -10.95
N GLU A 236 28.51 4.89 -10.76
CA GLU A 236 29.21 3.62 -10.62
C GLU A 236 29.98 3.26 -11.91
N ALA A 237 29.35 3.39 -13.09
CA ALA A 237 29.98 3.18 -14.37
C ALA A 237 31.15 4.15 -14.63
N VAL A 238 30.97 5.44 -14.30
CA VAL A 238 32.04 6.47 -14.41
C VAL A 238 33.20 6.18 -13.48
N HIS A 239 32.93 5.67 -12.28
CA HIS A 239 33.97 5.27 -11.33
C HIS A 239 34.81 4.10 -11.83
N GLU A 240 34.17 3.08 -12.42
CA GLU A 240 34.81 1.91 -12.99
C GLU A 240 35.66 2.28 -14.22
N ASP A 241 35.11 3.07 -15.13
CA ASP A 241 35.87 3.59 -16.29
C ASP A 241 37.09 4.46 -15.87
N THR A 242 36.89 5.33 -14.85
CA THR A 242 37.93 6.17 -14.34
C THR A 242 39.07 5.35 -13.69
N ALA A 243 38.72 4.27 -12.97
CA ALA A 243 39.69 3.36 -12.38
C ALA A 243 40.52 2.63 -13.47
N THR A 244 39.85 2.15 -14.51
CA THR A 244 40.46 1.48 -15.67
C THR A 244 41.42 2.42 -16.41
N LEU A 245 40.97 3.64 -16.73
CA LEU A 245 41.80 4.66 -17.37
C LEU A 245 43.04 5.02 -16.53
N ARG A 246 42.90 5.12 -15.21
CA ARG A 246 44.04 5.36 -14.33
C ARG A 246 45.06 4.22 -14.34
N ALA A 247 44.58 2.98 -14.40
CA ALA A 247 45.45 1.82 -14.50
C ALA A 247 46.23 1.80 -15.83
N GLU A 248 45.56 2.10 -16.95
CA GLU A 248 46.19 2.20 -18.27
C GLU A 248 47.20 3.34 -18.35
N ILE A 249 46.87 4.52 -17.82
CA ILE A 249 47.80 5.65 -17.74
C ILE A 249 49.01 5.30 -16.90
N SER A 250 48.83 4.54 -15.81
CA SER A 250 49.95 4.09 -14.97
C SER A 250 50.85 3.10 -15.71
N ALA A 251 50.28 2.15 -16.47
CA ALA A 251 51.01 1.20 -17.29
C ALA A 251 51.83 1.92 -18.39
N LEU A 252 51.18 2.82 -19.15
CA LEU A 252 51.83 3.63 -20.17
C LEU A 252 52.99 4.49 -19.62
N ARG A 253 52.81 5.06 -18.43
CA ARG A 253 53.91 5.80 -17.76
C ARG A 253 55.07 4.89 -17.40
N GLY A 254 54.82 3.64 -17.00
CA GLY A 254 55.85 2.63 -16.75
C GLY A 254 56.65 2.32 -18.03
N GLU A 255 55.95 2.03 -19.13
CA GLU A 255 56.54 1.73 -20.44
C GLU A 255 57.41 2.91 -20.97
N ILE A 256 56.90 4.14 -20.85
CA ILE A 256 57.66 5.35 -21.22
C ILE A 256 58.89 5.50 -20.32
N GLY A 257 58.82 5.15 -19.05
CA GLY A 257 59.95 5.14 -18.14
C GLY A 257 61.03 4.15 -18.57
N GLU A 258 60.64 2.93 -18.94
CA GLU A 258 61.56 1.89 -19.44
C GLU A 258 62.22 2.28 -20.77
N LEU A 259 61.43 2.80 -21.73
CA LEU A 259 61.93 3.33 -22.97
C LEU A 259 62.95 4.47 -22.79
N LYS A 260 62.72 5.36 -21.82
CA LYS A 260 63.59 6.47 -21.50
C LYS A 260 64.94 6.02 -20.89
N GLU A 261 64.92 4.93 -20.14
CA GLU A 261 66.14 4.30 -19.61
C GLU A 261 66.96 3.58 -20.70
N LEU A 262 66.25 2.92 -21.67
CA LEU A 262 66.91 2.28 -22.81
C LEU A 262 67.58 3.28 -23.76
N LEU A 263 67.01 4.48 -23.94
CA LEU A 263 67.56 5.54 -24.78
C LEU A 263 68.74 6.30 -24.15
N LYS A 264 68.99 6.10 -22.89
CA LYS A 264 70.16 6.69 -22.15
C LYS A 264 71.41 5.80 -22.20
N LYS A 265 71.23 4.54 -22.62
CA LYS A 265 72.38 3.61 -22.83
C LYS A 265 72.87 3.66 -24.27
#